data_e8c7b49d08099a8639b460fbc332dcc6
#
_entry.id   e8c7b49d08099a8639b460fbc332dcc6
#
_cell.length_a   1.000
_cell.length_b   1.000
_cell.length_c   1.000
_cell.angle_alpha   90.00
_cell.angle_beta   90.00
_cell.angle_gamma   90.00
#
_symmetry.space_group_name_H-M   'P 1'
#
loop_
_entity.id
_entity.type
_entity.pdbx_description
1 polymer ?
#
loop_
_entity_poly.entity_id
_entity_poly.type
_entity_poly.pdbx_seq_one_letter_code
_entity_poly.pdbx_strand_id
1 'polypeptide(L)'
;MVTGEVAYMFATASSAIGQIQGGKVRALAVTTSERLPQLPDVPTMAESGYADLNVSDWAGFVLPKGTPAAARDKLHAALSAAFADPAARDRLRKATFVPAAKPLGPSEFGAFLRAEVDKWAKVVQDAKITQE
;
A
#
# COMPACT_ATOMS: atom_id res chain seq x y z
N MET A 1 -11.65 -18.19 3.06
CA MET A 1 -10.59 -18.39 4.07
C MET A 1 -11.17 -18.64 5.47
N VAL A 2 -11.99 -17.76 6.03
CA VAL A 2 -12.65 -18.02 7.34
C VAL A 2 -13.52 -19.28 7.32
N THR A 3 -14.09 -19.63 6.19
CA THR A 3 -14.90 -20.86 5.93
C THR A 3 -14.06 -22.11 5.71
N GLY A 4 -12.72 -22.00 5.61
CA GLY A 4 -11.83 -23.14 5.37
C GLY A 4 -11.66 -23.55 3.91
N GLU A 5 -12.36 -22.93 2.98
CA GLU A 5 -12.27 -23.25 1.54
C GLU A 5 -10.91 -22.90 0.91
N VAL A 6 -10.21 -21.91 1.47
CA VAL A 6 -8.89 -21.47 1.00
C VAL A 6 -7.89 -21.59 2.14
N ALA A 7 -6.76 -22.24 1.89
CA ALA A 7 -5.73 -22.47 2.90
C ALA A 7 -4.97 -21.18 3.26
N TYR A 8 -4.63 -20.34 2.28
CA TYR A 8 -3.96 -19.05 2.48
C TYR A 8 -4.34 -18.05 1.39
N MET A 9 -4.11 -16.77 1.65
CA MET A 9 -4.29 -15.71 0.65
C MET A 9 -3.40 -14.50 0.99
N PHE A 10 -3.09 -13.71 -0.02
CA PHE A 10 -2.61 -12.35 0.17
C PHE A 10 -3.83 -11.42 0.32
N ALA A 11 -3.87 -10.68 1.40
CA ALA A 11 -4.97 -9.77 1.71
C ALA A 11 -4.43 -8.40 2.11
N THR A 12 -5.19 -7.34 1.84
CA THR A 12 -4.85 -6.02 2.37
C THR A 12 -5.00 -6.02 3.90
N ALA A 13 -4.13 -5.33 4.60
CA ALA A 13 -4.18 -5.25 6.06
C ALA A 13 -5.54 -4.73 6.55
N SER A 14 -6.12 -3.74 5.85
CA SER A 14 -7.43 -3.18 6.17
C SER A 14 -8.57 -4.21 6.15
N SER A 15 -8.49 -5.20 5.27
CA SER A 15 -9.53 -6.24 5.18
C SER A 15 -9.30 -7.41 6.16
N ALA A 16 -8.05 -7.65 6.55
CA ALA A 16 -7.68 -8.84 7.32
C ALA A 16 -7.56 -8.59 8.83
N ILE A 17 -7.20 -7.37 9.26
CA ILE A 17 -6.85 -7.06 10.63
C ILE A 17 -7.92 -7.46 11.65
N GLY A 18 -9.20 -7.21 11.36
CA GLY A 18 -10.31 -7.58 12.24
C GLY A 18 -10.47 -9.09 12.40
N GLN A 19 -10.17 -9.87 11.37
CA GLN A 19 -10.23 -11.34 11.42
C GLN A 19 -9.03 -11.92 12.16
N ILE A 20 -7.85 -11.28 12.04
CA ILE A 20 -6.64 -11.64 12.77
C ILE A 20 -6.83 -11.39 14.26
N GLN A 21 -7.28 -10.18 14.63
CA GLN A 21 -7.55 -9.81 16.01
C GLN A 21 -8.66 -10.66 16.65
N GLY A 22 -9.65 -11.06 15.86
CA GLY A 22 -10.70 -12.00 16.29
C GLY A 22 -10.27 -13.47 16.30
N GLY A 23 -8.99 -13.81 16.03
CA GLY A 23 -8.47 -15.17 16.06
C GLY A 23 -9.00 -16.11 14.98
N LYS A 24 -9.72 -15.57 13.97
CA LYS A 24 -10.32 -16.39 12.90
C LYS A 24 -9.33 -16.77 11.80
N VAL A 25 -8.26 -16.00 11.64
CA VAL A 25 -7.16 -16.24 10.71
C VAL A 25 -5.84 -15.87 11.39
N ARG A 26 -4.74 -16.47 10.93
CA ARG A 26 -3.40 -16.16 11.39
C ARG A 26 -2.62 -15.42 10.32
N ALA A 27 -2.03 -14.28 10.65
CA ALA A 27 -1.07 -13.62 9.80
C ALA A 27 0.26 -14.40 9.85
N LEU A 28 0.85 -14.70 8.73
CA LEU A 28 2.11 -15.43 8.60
C LEU A 28 3.28 -14.48 8.36
N ALA A 29 3.11 -13.50 7.47
CA ALA A 29 4.06 -12.46 7.18
C ALA A 29 3.35 -11.25 6.55
N VAL A 30 4.01 -10.09 6.56
CA VAL A 30 3.60 -8.90 5.81
C VAL A 30 4.55 -8.65 4.65
N THR A 31 4.03 -8.12 3.55
CA THR A 31 4.80 -7.86 2.32
C THR A 31 5.45 -6.48 2.30
N THR A 32 5.26 -5.67 3.34
CA THR A 32 5.86 -4.36 3.51
C THR A 32 7.34 -4.47 3.93
N SER A 33 8.14 -3.42 3.69
CA SER A 33 9.55 -3.36 4.12
C SER A 33 9.76 -3.38 5.63
N GLU A 34 8.73 -2.97 6.38
CA GLU A 34 8.73 -2.94 7.85
C GLU A 34 7.48 -3.64 8.37
N ARG A 35 7.54 -4.14 9.60
CA ARG A 35 6.37 -4.73 10.28
C ARG A 35 5.29 -3.68 10.47
N LEU A 36 4.04 -4.11 10.37
CA LEU A 36 2.90 -3.22 10.61
C LEU A 36 2.78 -2.93 12.12
N PRO A 37 2.58 -1.66 12.52
CA PRO A 37 2.38 -1.31 13.94
C PRO A 37 1.21 -2.03 14.60
N GLN A 38 0.21 -2.43 13.82
CA GLN A 38 -0.96 -3.18 14.29
C GLN A 38 -0.69 -4.69 14.44
N LEU A 39 0.43 -5.18 13.90
CA LEU A 39 0.82 -6.59 13.90
C LEU A 39 2.34 -6.70 14.19
N PRO A 40 2.82 -6.22 15.36
CA PRO A 40 4.24 -6.09 15.64
C PRO A 40 4.97 -7.45 15.71
N ASP A 41 4.25 -8.51 16.01
CA ASP A 41 4.80 -9.88 16.13
C ASP A 41 4.83 -10.62 14.78
N VAL A 42 4.22 -10.06 13.72
CA VAL A 42 4.17 -10.66 12.39
C VAL A 42 5.40 -10.21 11.59
N PRO A 43 6.28 -11.16 11.17
CA PRO A 43 7.48 -10.82 10.43
C PRO A 43 7.16 -10.28 9.03
N THR A 44 8.12 -9.58 8.43
CA THR A 44 8.08 -9.24 7.01
C THR A 44 8.45 -10.45 6.16
N MET A 45 8.12 -10.43 4.87
CA MET A 45 8.57 -11.45 3.91
C MET A 45 10.10 -11.47 3.84
N ALA A 46 10.77 -10.31 3.91
CA ALA A 46 12.23 -10.23 3.95
C ALA A 46 12.83 -10.93 5.18
N GLU A 47 12.27 -10.70 6.37
CA GLU A 47 12.67 -11.40 7.60
C GLU A 47 12.43 -12.92 7.52
N SER A 48 11.48 -13.34 6.70
CA SER A 48 11.11 -14.74 6.46
C SER A 48 11.92 -15.41 5.33
N GLY A 49 12.93 -14.71 4.76
CA GLY A 49 13.81 -15.25 3.72
C GLY A 49 13.40 -14.92 2.29
N TYR A 50 12.37 -14.09 2.09
CA TYR A 50 11.83 -13.71 0.78
C TYR A 50 12.07 -12.21 0.51
N ALA A 51 13.32 -11.79 0.43
CA ALA A 51 13.71 -10.38 0.33
C ALA A 51 13.14 -9.67 -0.93
N ASP A 52 12.94 -10.40 -2.02
CA ASP A 52 12.40 -9.86 -3.27
C ASP A 52 10.87 -9.64 -3.23
N LEU A 53 10.18 -10.16 -2.23
CA LEU A 53 8.74 -9.97 -2.02
C LEU A 53 8.47 -8.72 -1.18
N ASN A 54 8.81 -7.56 -1.72
CA ASN A 54 8.45 -6.26 -1.16
C ASN A 54 7.36 -5.62 -2.02
N VAL A 55 6.12 -5.86 -1.63
CA VAL A 55 4.93 -5.36 -2.32
C VAL A 55 4.03 -4.69 -1.30
N SER A 56 3.67 -3.45 -1.55
CA SER A 56 2.72 -2.69 -0.72
C SER A 56 1.64 -2.04 -1.58
N ASP A 57 0.44 -1.98 -1.03
CA ASP A 57 -0.61 -1.15 -1.59
C ASP A 57 -0.23 0.33 -1.43
N TRP A 58 -0.58 1.12 -2.40
CA TRP A 58 -0.40 2.55 -2.34
C TRP A 58 -1.67 3.27 -2.83
N ALA A 59 -1.86 4.48 -2.38
CA ALA A 59 -2.94 5.35 -2.83
C ALA A 59 -2.37 6.72 -3.18
N GLY A 60 -2.98 7.36 -4.18
CA GLY A 60 -2.56 8.68 -4.63
C GLY A 60 -3.72 9.49 -5.21
N PHE A 61 -3.48 10.77 -5.38
CA PHE A 61 -4.43 11.68 -6.01
C PHE A 61 -4.00 11.95 -7.44
N VAL A 62 -4.92 11.83 -8.36
CA VAL A 62 -4.72 12.16 -9.78
C VAL A 62 -5.66 13.26 -10.21
N LEU A 63 -5.25 14.05 -11.20
CA LEU A 63 -6.00 15.15 -11.76
C LEU A 63 -6.26 14.90 -13.25
N PRO A 64 -7.35 15.42 -13.81
CA PRO A 64 -7.59 15.37 -15.23
C PRO A 64 -6.43 15.97 -16.04
N LYS A 65 -6.21 15.43 -17.24
CA LYS A 65 -5.22 15.99 -18.16
C LYS A 65 -5.58 17.45 -18.48
N GLY A 66 -4.57 18.31 -18.46
CA GLY A 66 -4.76 19.74 -18.74
C GLY A 66 -5.11 20.60 -17.51
N THR A 67 -5.18 20.02 -16.31
CA THR A 67 -5.33 20.81 -15.08
C THR A 67 -4.21 21.86 -14.99
N PRO A 68 -4.53 23.17 -14.77
CA PRO A 68 -3.53 24.22 -14.64
C PRO A 68 -2.51 23.91 -13.54
N ALA A 69 -1.23 24.23 -13.80
CA ALA A 69 -0.15 23.97 -12.84
C ALA A 69 -0.41 24.61 -11.46
N ALA A 70 -0.93 25.82 -11.44
CA ALA A 70 -1.26 26.52 -10.19
C ALA A 70 -2.30 25.75 -9.33
N ALA A 71 -3.32 25.14 -9.97
CA ALA A 71 -4.32 24.33 -9.27
C ALA A 71 -3.69 23.01 -8.72
N ARG A 72 -2.87 22.35 -9.53
CA ARG A 72 -2.12 21.16 -9.13
C ARG A 72 -1.22 21.45 -7.92
N ASP A 73 -0.44 22.53 -7.99
CA ASP A 73 0.54 22.89 -6.97
C ASP A 73 -0.14 23.31 -5.66
N LYS A 74 -1.28 24.02 -5.75
CA LYS A 74 -2.12 24.36 -4.61
C LYS A 74 -2.67 23.10 -3.93
N LEU A 75 -3.17 22.13 -4.70
CA LEU A 75 -3.66 20.87 -4.16
C LEU A 75 -2.52 20.07 -3.50
N HIS A 76 -1.37 19.97 -4.16
CA HIS A 76 -0.20 19.28 -3.60
C HIS A 76 0.25 19.92 -2.27
N ALA A 77 0.28 21.23 -2.18
CA ALA A 77 0.61 21.94 -0.94
C ALA A 77 -0.41 21.64 0.18
N ALA A 78 -1.70 21.66 -0.13
CA ALA A 78 -2.76 21.35 0.83
C ALA A 78 -2.68 19.89 1.33
N LEU A 79 -2.46 18.94 0.43
CA LEU A 79 -2.26 17.53 0.78
C LEU A 79 -1.00 17.35 1.63
N SER A 80 0.12 18.00 1.27
CA SER A 80 1.36 17.94 2.04
C SER A 80 1.17 18.46 3.47
N ALA A 81 0.43 19.54 3.64
CA ALA A 81 0.08 20.07 4.97
C ALA A 81 -0.80 19.09 5.76
N ALA A 82 -1.80 18.49 5.12
CA ALA A 82 -2.66 17.50 5.75
C ALA A 82 -1.88 16.24 6.18
N PHE A 83 -0.93 15.77 5.36
CA PHE A 83 -0.06 14.64 5.72
C PHE A 83 1.00 14.99 6.78
N ALA A 84 1.30 16.26 7.00
CA ALA A 84 2.16 16.72 8.09
C ALA A 84 1.41 16.81 9.43
N ASP A 85 0.08 16.92 9.41
CA ASP A 85 -0.74 16.99 10.62
C ASP A 85 -0.73 15.66 11.39
N PRO A 86 -0.30 15.65 12.68
CA PRO A 86 -0.26 14.44 13.50
C PRO A 86 -1.63 13.76 13.65
N ALA A 87 -2.72 14.53 13.76
CA ALA A 87 -4.06 13.98 13.92
C ALA A 87 -4.54 13.28 12.64
N ALA A 88 -4.23 13.84 11.46
CA ALA A 88 -4.53 13.20 10.19
C ALA A 88 -3.71 11.91 10.01
N ARG A 89 -2.43 11.93 10.35
CA ARG A 89 -1.56 10.74 10.33
C ARG A 89 -2.08 9.63 11.25
N ASP A 90 -2.52 9.98 12.46
CA ASP A 90 -3.07 9.01 13.41
C ASP A 90 -4.37 8.37 12.88
N ARG A 91 -5.25 9.17 12.27
CA ARG A 91 -6.46 8.64 11.60
C ARG A 91 -6.12 7.66 10.48
N LEU A 92 -5.13 7.97 9.64
CA LEU A 92 -4.68 7.08 8.57
C LEU A 92 -4.12 5.76 9.15
N ARG A 93 -3.30 5.84 10.20
CA ARG A 93 -2.78 4.65 10.88
C ARG A 93 -3.88 3.77 11.48
N LYS A 94 -4.88 4.38 12.11
CA LYS A 94 -6.05 3.65 12.62
C LYS A 94 -6.85 2.97 11.51
N ALA A 95 -6.86 3.55 10.31
CA ALA A 95 -7.43 2.96 9.12
C ALA A 95 -6.48 1.98 8.39
N THR A 96 -5.38 1.57 9.03
CA THR A 96 -4.35 0.64 8.52
C THR A 96 -3.52 1.16 7.35
N PHE A 97 -3.56 2.46 7.06
CA PHE A 97 -2.64 3.09 6.13
C PHE A 97 -1.35 3.48 6.83
N VAL A 98 -0.23 3.29 6.16
CA VAL A 98 1.08 3.81 6.61
C VAL A 98 1.35 5.13 5.85
N PRO A 99 1.07 6.29 6.46
CA PRO A 99 1.25 7.56 5.76
C PRO A 99 2.74 7.80 5.51
N ALA A 100 3.10 8.11 4.26
CA ALA A 100 4.45 8.49 3.90
C ALA A 100 4.95 9.63 4.81
N ALA A 101 6.24 9.60 5.13
CA ALA A 101 6.85 10.67 5.93
C ALA A 101 6.76 12.02 5.17
N LYS A 102 6.95 11.97 3.85
CA LYS A 102 6.78 13.09 2.93
C LYS A 102 6.04 12.57 1.68
N PRO A 103 4.90 13.18 1.30
CA PRO A 103 4.24 12.86 0.03
C PRO A 103 5.17 13.13 -1.15
N LEU A 104 5.12 12.28 -2.16
CA LEU A 104 5.84 12.50 -3.41
C LEU A 104 5.32 13.76 -4.11
N GLY A 105 6.22 14.52 -4.71
CA GLY A 105 5.86 15.62 -5.59
C GLY A 105 5.18 15.13 -6.88
N PRO A 106 4.48 16.01 -7.61
CA PRO A 106 3.74 15.60 -8.81
C PRO A 106 4.60 14.88 -9.86
N SER A 107 5.83 15.33 -10.08
CA SER A 107 6.76 14.69 -11.03
C SER A 107 7.26 13.35 -10.51
N GLU A 108 7.62 13.27 -9.23
CA GLU A 108 8.09 12.05 -8.56
C GLU A 108 6.98 10.99 -8.55
N PHE A 109 5.74 11.39 -8.24
CA PHE A 109 4.60 10.48 -8.27
C PHE A 109 4.31 9.99 -9.69
N GLY A 110 4.44 10.85 -10.71
CA GLY A 110 4.32 10.44 -12.10
C GLY A 110 5.41 9.43 -12.53
N ALA A 111 6.64 9.57 -12.05
CA ALA A 111 7.70 8.60 -12.28
C ALA A 111 7.43 7.27 -11.56
N PHE A 112 7.00 7.33 -10.32
CA PHE A 112 6.57 6.17 -9.54
C PHE A 112 5.46 5.38 -10.23
N LEU A 113 4.41 6.06 -10.74
CA LEU A 113 3.31 5.42 -11.46
C LEU A 113 3.80 4.66 -12.70
N ARG A 114 4.69 5.25 -13.49
CA ARG A 114 5.27 4.57 -14.66
C ARG A 114 6.04 3.32 -14.25
N ALA A 115 6.88 3.43 -13.23
CA ALA A 115 7.65 2.29 -12.73
C ALA A 115 6.75 1.14 -12.22
N GLU A 116 5.66 1.47 -11.53
CA GLU A 116 4.68 0.46 -11.08
C GLU A 116 3.95 -0.19 -12.27
N VAL A 117 3.56 0.58 -13.28
CA VAL A 117 2.96 0.02 -14.50
C VAL A 117 3.91 -0.95 -15.19
N ASP A 118 5.17 -0.57 -15.38
CA ASP A 118 6.19 -1.40 -16.04
C ASP A 118 6.46 -2.68 -15.22
N LYS A 119 6.60 -2.56 -13.91
CA LYS A 119 6.78 -3.68 -12.98
C LYS A 119 5.63 -4.69 -13.09
N TRP A 120 4.39 -4.22 -12.98
CA TRP A 120 3.25 -5.11 -13.02
C TRP A 120 2.97 -5.68 -14.40
N ALA A 121 3.24 -4.94 -15.47
CA ALA A 121 3.19 -5.46 -16.84
C ALA A 121 4.13 -6.67 -17.01
N LYS A 122 5.36 -6.55 -16.46
CA LYS A 122 6.31 -7.66 -16.48
C LYS A 122 5.81 -8.87 -15.68
N VAL A 123 5.25 -8.66 -14.48
CA VAL A 123 4.69 -9.75 -13.65
C VAL A 123 3.57 -10.47 -14.38
N VAL A 124 2.64 -9.73 -15.01
CA VAL A 124 1.54 -10.31 -15.79
C VAL A 124 2.07 -11.15 -16.95
N GLN A 125 3.09 -10.64 -17.65
CA GLN A 125 3.71 -11.34 -18.78
C GLN A 125 4.43 -12.62 -18.31
N ASP A 126 5.27 -12.52 -17.28
CA ASP A 126 6.06 -13.66 -16.77
C ASP A 126 5.16 -14.75 -16.18
N ALA A 127 4.09 -14.37 -15.51
CA ALA A 127 3.10 -15.28 -14.94
C ALA A 127 2.05 -15.77 -15.95
N LYS A 128 2.12 -15.29 -17.22
CA LYS A 128 1.16 -15.65 -18.30
C LYS A 128 -0.30 -15.45 -17.90
N ILE A 129 -0.57 -14.36 -17.15
CA ILE A 129 -1.94 -14.03 -16.73
C ILE A 129 -2.70 -13.51 -17.95
N THR A 130 -3.79 -14.17 -18.30
CA THR A 130 -4.72 -13.75 -19.36
C THR A 130 -6.00 -13.19 -18.75
N GLN A 131 -6.55 -12.13 -19.34
CA GLN A 131 -7.91 -11.70 -19.02
C GLN A 131 -8.90 -12.69 -19.64
N GLU A 132 -9.80 -13.19 -18.81
CA GLU A 132 -11.00 -13.91 -19.26
C GLU A 132 -12.08 -12.92 -19.70
#